data_f38553a5b3da849e82290756c6a778e5
#
_entry.id   f38553a5b3da849e82290756c6a778e5
#
_cell.length_a   1.000
_cell.length_b   1.000
_cell.length_c   1.000
_cell.angle_alpha   90.00
_cell.angle_beta   90.00
_cell.angle_gamma   90.00
#
_symmetry.space_group_name_H-M   'P 1'
#
loop_
_entity.id
_entity.type
_entity.pdbx_description
1 polymer ?
#
loop_
_entity_poly.entity_id
_entity_poly.type
_entity_poly.pdbx_seq_one_letter_code
_entity_poly.pdbx_strand_id
1 'polypeptide(L)'
;ATVRAGDNATVEAGIYVPVHVYDTGVILRGGILIRPESVKTITPESWCAAQLVTVDADGMAHLYKAVNSDGKSDWGGIYIVGETTDDTRNWRDDRECGHGLHASPTPFLAQQYFEEATRFFEVTCPVEDLRPIGNTKCKAPRLHVLREVDINGNPLDATEQQERGGDQ
;
A
#
# COMPACT_ATOMS: atom_id res chain seq x y z
N ALA A 1 -9.04 3.14 -18.36
CA ALA A 1 -9.64 2.03 -17.61
C ALA A 1 -8.52 1.13 -17.09
N THR A 2 -8.58 0.74 -15.83
CA THR A 2 -7.65 -0.23 -15.24
C THR A 2 -8.38 -1.55 -15.08
N VAL A 3 -7.82 -2.63 -15.63
CA VAL A 3 -8.34 -3.99 -15.46
C VAL A 3 -7.37 -4.73 -14.56
N ARG A 4 -7.87 -5.34 -13.49
CA ARG A 4 -7.10 -6.25 -12.63
C ARG A 4 -7.50 -7.67 -12.97
N ALA A 5 -6.53 -8.48 -13.35
CA ALA A 5 -6.70 -9.89 -13.61
C ALA A 5 -5.54 -10.66 -12.97
N GLY A 6 -5.85 -11.71 -12.22
CA GLY A 6 -4.88 -12.61 -11.59
C GLY A 6 -5.24 -14.06 -11.85
N ASP A 7 -4.42 -14.99 -11.37
CA ASP A 7 -4.69 -16.43 -11.34
C ASP A 7 -5.29 -17.02 -12.64
N ASN A 8 -4.47 -17.23 -13.65
CA ASN A 8 -4.87 -17.84 -14.92
C ASN A 8 -5.97 -17.10 -15.70
N ALA A 9 -6.19 -15.82 -15.40
CA ALA A 9 -7.14 -15.00 -16.14
C ALA A 9 -6.69 -14.78 -17.58
N THR A 10 -7.65 -14.76 -18.51
CA THR A 10 -7.40 -14.31 -19.88
C THR A 10 -7.79 -12.85 -20.03
N VAL A 11 -6.87 -12.03 -20.53
CA VAL A 11 -7.10 -10.61 -20.85
C VAL A 11 -7.08 -10.45 -22.37
N GLU A 12 -8.16 -9.92 -22.94
CA GLU A 12 -8.22 -9.55 -24.34
C GLU A 12 -8.09 -8.03 -24.49
N ALA A 13 -7.16 -7.59 -25.33
CA ALA A 13 -6.90 -6.17 -25.57
C ALA A 13 -6.76 -5.88 -27.06
N GLY A 14 -7.13 -4.66 -27.47
CA GLY A 14 -6.88 -4.18 -28.85
C GLY A 14 -5.39 -4.15 -29.17
N ILE A 15 -5.03 -4.36 -30.42
CA ILE A 15 -3.64 -4.57 -30.89
C ILE A 15 -2.64 -3.48 -30.50
N TYR A 16 -3.09 -2.25 -30.23
CA TYR A 16 -2.24 -1.12 -29.83
C TYR A 16 -2.35 -0.75 -28.35
N VAL A 17 -3.05 -1.56 -27.55
CA VAL A 17 -3.22 -1.30 -26.13
C VAL A 17 -2.02 -1.86 -25.37
N PRO A 18 -1.23 -1.04 -24.65
CA PRO A 18 -0.18 -1.55 -23.79
C PRO A 18 -0.79 -2.27 -22.59
N VAL A 19 -0.38 -3.49 -22.35
CA VAL A 19 -0.84 -4.31 -21.22
C VAL A 19 0.36 -4.71 -20.38
N HIS A 20 0.41 -4.17 -19.17
CA HIS A 20 1.40 -4.55 -18.19
C HIS A 20 0.96 -5.83 -17.48
N VAL A 21 1.71 -6.90 -17.62
CA VAL A 21 1.42 -8.18 -17.01
C VAL A 21 2.46 -8.45 -15.92
N TYR A 22 2.01 -8.46 -14.67
CA TYR A 22 2.85 -8.69 -13.48
C TYR A 22 2.78 -10.13 -12.95
N ASP A 23 1.86 -10.94 -13.49
CA ASP A 23 1.68 -12.33 -13.10
C ASP A 23 2.01 -13.27 -14.27
N THR A 24 2.67 -14.39 -13.98
CA THR A 24 3.03 -15.39 -14.99
C THR A 24 1.84 -16.24 -15.43
N GLY A 25 0.76 -16.30 -14.63
CA GLY A 25 -0.47 -17.05 -14.94
C GLY A 25 -1.43 -16.35 -15.88
N VAL A 26 -1.25 -15.03 -16.13
CA VAL A 26 -2.15 -14.27 -16.99
C VAL A 26 -1.87 -14.56 -18.47
N ILE A 27 -2.92 -14.94 -19.21
CA ILE A 27 -2.91 -15.14 -20.65
C ILE A 27 -3.39 -13.86 -21.33
N LEU A 28 -2.51 -13.24 -22.14
CA LEU A 28 -2.87 -12.06 -22.92
C LEU A 28 -3.21 -12.46 -24.37
N ARG A 29 -4.37 -12.01 -24.85
CA ARG A 29 -4.77 -12.11 -26.26
C ARG A 29 -4.87 -10.70 -26.87
N GLY A 30 -4.02 -10.43 -27.85
CA GLY A 30 -3.87 -9.08 -28.44
C GLY A 30 -3.10 -8.14 -27.49
N GLY A 31 -3.07 -6.85 -27.83
CA GLY A 31 -2.32 -5.85 -27.09
C GLY A 31 -0.80 -5.93 -27.27
N ILE A 32 -0.12 -4.96 -26.66
CA ILE A 32 1.34 -4.92 -26.58
C ILE A 32 1.72 -5.40 -25.19
N LEU A 33 2.29 -6.60 -25.10
CA LEU A 33 2.70 -7.18 -23.82
C LEU A 33 3.90 -6.43 -23.28
N ILE A 34 3.76 -5.82 -22.10
CA ILE A 34 4.85 -5.26 -21.33
C ILE A 34 5.01 -6.12 -20.07
N ARG A 35 6.06 -6.90 -20.03
CA ARG A 35 6.49 -7.62 -18.83
C ARG A 35 7.73 -6.94 -18.29
N PRO A 36 7.70 -6.40 -17.07
CA PRO A 36 8.93 -6.01 -16.41
C PRO A 36 9.84 -7.24 -16.32
N GLU A 37 11.10 -7.13 -16.74
CA GLU A 37 12.05 -8.25 -16.70
C GLU A 37 12.25 -8.83 -15.29
N SER A 38 11.85 -8.08 -14.28
CA SER A 38 11.94 -8.40 -12.85
C SER A 38 10.78 -9.19 -12.27
N VAL A 39 9.84 -9.71 -13.06
CA VAL A 39 8.72 -10.55 -12.54
C VAL A 39 9.21 -11.76 -11.73
N LYS A 40 10.47 -12.18 -11.92
CA LYS A 40 11.08 -13.26 -11.14
C LYS A 40 11.52 -12.85 -9.74
N THR A 41 11.72 -11.55 -9.48
CA THR A 41 12.11 -11.07 -8.15
C THR A 41 11.68 -9.62 -8.00
N ILE A 42 10.44 -9.38 -7.58
CA ILE A 42 10.00 -8.04 -7.22
C ILE A 42 10.79 -7.65 -5.97
N THR A 43 11.74 -6.71 -6.11
CA THR A 43 12.40 -6.13 -4.94
C THR A 43 11.52 -5.04 -4.33
N PRO A 44 11.70 -4.69 -3.04
CA PRO A 44 10.99 -3.57 -2.44
C PRO A 44 11.10 -2.28 -3.27
N GLU A 45 12.30 -1.96 -3.78
CA GLU A 45 12.58 -0.77 -4.59
C GLU A 45 11.81 -0.80 -5.92
N SER A 46 11.84 -1.95 -6.62
CA SER A 46 11.14 -2.11 -7.89
C SER A 46 9.63 -2.04 -7.72
N TRP A 47 9.11 -2.54 -6.59
CA TRP A 47 7.71 -2.42 -6.25
C TRP A 47 7.33 -0.96 -5.93
N CYS A 48 8.13 -0.25 -5.12
CA CYS A 48 7.91 1.17 -4.86
C CYS A 48 7.84 1.96 -6.16
N ALA A 49 8.80 1.75 -7.07
CA ALA A 49 8.82 2.42 -8.37
C ALA A 49 7.60 2.07 -9.22
N ALA A 50 7.19 0.80 -9.28
CA ALA A 50 6.02 0.35 -10.05
C ALA A 50 4.69 0.86 -9.50
N GLN A 51 4.60 1.05 -8.18
CA GLN A 51 3.39 1.55 -7.51
C GLN A 51 3.42 3.07 -7.28
N LEU A 52 4.43 3.77 -7.79
CA LEU A 52 4.64 5.21 -7.61
C LEU A 52 4.72 5.63 -6.14
N VAL A 53 5.26 4.74 -5.29
CA VAL A 53 5.54 5.04 -3.89
C VAL A 53 6.75 5.97 -3.83
N THR A 54 6.60 7.10 -3.15
CA THR A 54 7.72 8.01 -2.90
C THR A 54 8.71 7.35 -1.95
N VAL A 55 9.97 7.35 -2.34
CA VAL A 55 11.08 7.00 -1.47
C VAL A 55 11.92 8.25 -1.28
N ASP A 56 12.12 8.67 -0.04
CA ASP A 56 12.89 9.87 0.27
C ASP A 56 14.41 9.64 0.23
N ALA A 57 15.19 10.70 0.50
CA ALA A 57 16.64 10.66 0.47
C ALA A 57 17.27 9.74 1.53
N ASP A 58 16.52 9.45 2.59
CA ASP A 58 16.94 8.58 3.70
C ASP A 58 16.53 7.10 3.45
N GLY A 59 15.94 6.82 2.28
CA GLY A 59 15.51 5.47 1.89
C GLY A 59 14.20 5.04 2.55
N MET A 60 13.38 5.98 3.03
CA MET A 60 12.09 5.69 3.63
C MET A 60 10.98 5.69 2.57
N ALA A 61 10.21 4.62 2.50
CA ALA A 61 9.03 4.51 1.66
C ALA A 61 7.83 5.20 2.33
N HIS A 62 7.15 6.07 1.60
CA HIS A 62 5.93 6.78 2.03
C HIS A 62 4.70 6.01 1.59
N LEU A 63 3.97 5.48 2.55
CA LEU A 63 2.83 4.60 2.36
C LEU A 63 1.63 5.11 3.14
N TYR A 64 0.49 4.43 3.01
CA TYR A 64 -0.74 4.88 3.66
C TYR A 64 -1.42 3.76 4.43
N LYS A 65 -1.99 4.14 5.57
CA LYS A 65 -2.74 3.29 6.48
C LYS A 65 -4.15 3.82 6.68
N ALA A 66 -5.16 2.96 6.52
CA ALA A 66 -6.54 3.25 6.84
C ALA A 66 -6.82 2.78 8.29
N VAL A 67 -7.50 3.62 9.07
CA VAL A 67 -7.84 3.38 10.47
C VAL A 67 -9.25 3.93 10.78
N ASN A 68 -9.84 3.47 11.89
CA ASN A 68 -11.09 4.02 12.40
C ASN A 68 -10.87 5.37 13.12
N SER A 69 -11.94 5.95 13.70
CA SER A 69 -11.89 7.20 14.48
C SER A 69 -10.88 7.17 15.63
N ASP A 70 -10.68 6.01 16.24
CA ASP A 70 -9.76 5.83 17.37
C ASP A 70 -8.30 5.61 16.95
N GLY A 71 -8.00 5.68 15.66
CA GLY A 71 -6.66 5.37 15.14
C GLY A 71 -6.32 3.88 15.11
N LYS A 72 -7.32 2.99 15.18
CA LYS A 72 -7.12 1.53 15.13
C LYS A 72 -7.34 1.00 13.73
N SER A 73 -6.47 0.07 13.31
CA SER A 73 -6.69 -0.71 12.10
C SER A 73 -7.71 -1.83 12.34
N ASP A 74 -8.19 -2.45 11.25
CA ASP A 74 -9.11 -3.59 11.27
C ASP A 74 -8.65 -4.73 12.22
N TRP A 75 -7.36 -4.98 12.30
CA TRP A 75 -6.74 -5.99 13.17
C TRP A 75 -6.29 -5.46 14.54
N GLY A 76 -6.76 -4.26 14.94
CA GLY A 76 -6.55 -3.69 16.28
C GLY A 76 -5.20 -3.02 16.52
N GLY A 77 -4.33 -2.93 15.51
CA GLY A 77 -3.09 -2.14 15.62
C GLY A 77 -3.42 -0.65 15.81
N ILE A 78 -2.75 0.02 16.74
CA ILE A 78 -2.96 1.44 17.08
C ILE A 78 -1.90 2.29 16.36
N TYR A 79 -2.36 3.37 15.72
CA TYR A 79 -1.53 4.31 14.96
C TYR A 79 -1.75 5.72 15.49
N ILE A 80 -0.67 6.36 15.94
CA ILE A 80 -0.68 7.71 16.53
C ILE A 80 0.36 8.56 15.79
N VAL A 81 -0.03 9.75 15.35
CA VAL A 81 0.86 10.68 14.64
C VAL A 81 2.10 10.98 15.49
N GLY A 82 3.27 10.88 14.88
CA GLY A 82 4.58 11.06 15.53
C GLY A 82 5.11 9.80 16.23
N GLU A 83 4.34 8.71 16.30
CA GLU A 83 4.76 7.46 16.93
C GLU A 83 5.07 6.36 15.91
N THR A 84 5.77 5.33 16.37
CA THR A 84 6.07 4.13 15.58
C THR A 84 5.26 2.96 16.12
N THR A 85 4.40 2.41 15.29
CA THR A 85 3.74 1.13 15.58
C THR A 85 4.72 0.00 15.27
N ASP A 86 4.87 -0.94 16.19
CA ASP A 86 5.84 -2.04 16.14
C ASP A 86 5.14 -3.40 16.25
N ASP A 87 5.36 -4.27 15.27
CA ASP A 87 4.88 -5.67 15.26
C ASP A 87 6.03 -6.67 15.01
N THR A 88 7.25 -6.30 15.42
CA THR A 88 8.44 -7.15 15.24
C THR A 88 8.31 -8.52 15.90
N ARG A 89 7.50 -8.65 16.95
CA ARG A 89 7.26 -9.92 17.64
C ARG A 89 6.45 -10.91 16.80
N ASN A 90 5.61 -10.39 15.90
CA ASN A 90 4.75 -11.17 15.01
C ASN A 90 5.27 -11.14 13.56
N TRP A 91 6.39 -10.49 13.30
CA TRP A 91 6.96 -10.34 11.98
C TRP A 91 7.42 -11.67 11.38
N ARG A 92 7.10 -11.86 10.11
CA ARG A 92 7.68 -12.91 9.25
C ARG A 92 8.21 -12.29 7.96
N ASP A 93 9.45 -12.61 7.64
CA ASP A 93 10.10 -12.19 6.41
C ASP A 93 9.66 -13.03 5.21
N ASP A 94 8.39 -12.90 4.85
CA ASP A 94 7.78 -13.52 3.68
C ASP A 94 6.88 -12.51 2.96
N ARG A 95 6.24 -12.93 1.87
CA ARG A 95 5.32 -12.10 1.09
C ARG A 95 3.86 -12.51 1.23
N GLU A 96 3.57 -13.26 2.26
CA GLU A 96 2.21 -13.69 2.58
C GLU A 96 1.48 -12.64 3.41
N CYS A 97 0.15 -12.64 3.31
CA CYS A 97 -0.69 -11.79 4.13
C CYS A 97 -0.64 -12.23 5.60
N GLY A 98 -0.68 -11.27 6.52
CA GLY A 98 -0.51 -11.51 7.96
C GLY A 98 0.93 -11.29 8.42
N HIS A 99 1.18 -11.38 9.72
CA HIS A 99 2.50 -11.29 10.34
C HIS A 99 3.29 -10.03 9.96
N GLY A 100 2.92 -8.91 10.55
CA GLY A 100 3.48 -7.58 10.32
C GLY A 100 2.41 -6.53 10.05
N LEU A 101 2.84 -5.30 9.94
CA LEU A 101 1.97 -4.14 9.70
C LEU A 101 1.79 -3.93 8.21
N HIS A 102 0.52 -3.89 7.75
CA HIS A 102 0.20 -3.68 6.34
C HIS A 102 -0.03 -2.20 6.04
N ALA A 103 0.46 -1.75 4.90
CA ALA A 103 0.23 -0.44 4.33
C ALA A 103 0.02 -0.52 2.81
N SER A 104 -0.47 0.54 2.19
CA SER A 104 -0.79 0.60 0.77
C SER A 104 -0.14 1.80 0.09
N PRO A 105 0.05 1.78 -1.24
CA PRO A 105 0.64 2.90 -2.00
C PRO A 105 -0.18 4.19 -1.96
N THR A 106 -1.49 4.10 -1.74
CA THR A 106 -2.39 5.26 -1.66
C THR A 106 -3.45 5.07 -0.56
N PRO A 107 -4.05 6.15 -0.01
CA PRO A 107 -5.15 6.04 0.95
C PRO A 107 -6.35 5.26 0.38
N PHE A 108 -6.68 5.50 -0.89
CA PHE A 108 -7.77 4.78 -1.58
C PHE A 108 -7.52 3.25 -1.62
N LEU A 109 -6.29 2.81 -1.86
CA LEU A 109 -5.94 1.39 -1.82
C LEU A 109 -5.97 0.84 -0.38
N ALA A 110 -5.56 1.65 0.60
CA ALA A 110 -5.63 1.27 2.01
C ALA A 110 -7.09 1.06 2.47
N GLN A 111 -8.02 1.91 2.02
CA GLN A 111 -9.45 1.81 2.33
C GLN A 111 -10.07 0.50 1.84
N GLN A 112 -9.57 -0.07 0.74
CA GLN A 112 -10.08 -1.36 0.22
C GLN A 112 -9.88 -2.54 1.19
N TYR A 113 -9.00 -2.39 2.17
CA TYR A 113 -8.74 -3.39 3.20
C TYR A 113 -9.41 -3.09 4.54
N PHE A 114 -10.05 -1.93 4.66
CA PHE A 114 -10.81 -1.53 5.84
C PHE A 114 -11.89 -0.53 5.40
N GLU A 115 -13.04 -1.02 4.95
CA GLU A 115 -14.13 -0.20 4.40
C GLU A 115 -14.70 0.79 5.41
N GLU A 116 -14.70 0.43 6.70
CA GLU A 116 -15.18 1.28 7.80
C GLU A 116 -14.15 2.34 8.24
N ALA A 117 -13.01 2.42 7.58
CA ALA A 117 -12.01 3.42 7.92
C ALA A 117 -12.53 4.84 7.69
N THR A 118 -12.32 5.69 8.67
CA THR A 118 -12.70 7.10 8.65
C THR A 118 -11.53 8.06 8.59
N ARG A 119 -10.30 7.55 8.84
CA ARG A 119 -9.05 8.31 8.87
C ARG A 119 -7.97 7.61 8.08
N PHE A 120 -7.07 8.40 7.50
CA PHE A 120 -5.93 7.90 6.74
C PHE A 120 -4.66 8.54 7.27
N PHE A 121 -3.63 7.72 7.44
CA PHE A 121 -2.32 8.18 7.86
C PHE A 121 -1.29 7.91 6.77
N GLU A 122 -0.44 8.90 6.51
CA GLU A 122 0.83 8.68 5.85
C GLU A 122 1.78 8.04 6.85
N VAL A 123 2.35 6.90 6.48
CA VAL A 123 3.28 6.13 7.30
C VAL A 123 4.56 5.88 6.53
N THR A 124 5.68 5.74 7.23
CA THR A 124 6.97 5.46 6.62
C THR A 124 7.62 4.22 7.21
N CYS A 125 8.40 3.53 6.39
CA CYS A 125 9.33 2.47 6.80
C CYS A 125 10.55 2.44 5.88
N PRO A 126 11.71 1.91 6.33
CA PRO A 126 12.83 1.65 5.44
C PRO A 126 12.40 0.75 4.28
N VAL A 127 12.83 1.07 3.05
CA VAL A 127 12.50 0.24 1.86
C VAL A 127 12.99 -1.19 2.04
N GLU A 128 14.14 -1.39 2.65
CA GLU A 128 14.73 -2.71 2.92
C GLU A 128 13.87 -3.60 3.82
N ASP A 129 13.07 -3.00 4.72
CA ASP A 129 12.14 -3.70 5.62
C ASP A 129 10.79 -4.05 4.96
N LEU A 130 10.51 -3.45 3.80
CA LEU A 130 9.25 -3.61 3.12
C LEU A 130 9.17 -4.95 2.39
N ARG A 131 8.02 -5.64 2.51
CA ARG A 131 7.71 -6.86 1.74
C ARG A 131 6.43 -6.65 0.95
N PRO A 132 6.52 -6.55 -0.38
CA PRO A 132 5.36 -6.44 -1.26
C PRO A 132 4.42 -7.64 -1.14
N ILE A 133 3.12 -7.36 -1.09
CA ILE A 133 2.04 -8.36 -1.15
C ILE A 133 1.16 -7.98 -2.33
N GLY A 134 1.45 -8.51 -3.50
CA GLY A 134 0.80 -8.10 -4.74
C GLY A 134 1.06 -6.63 -5.10
N ASN A 135 0.10 -5.99 -5.76
CA ASN A 135 0.26 -4.63 -6.30
C ASN A 135 -0.37 -3.53 -5.44
N THR A 136 -1.10 -3.87 -4.40
CA THR A 136 -1.97 -2.91 -3.68
C THR A 136 -1.61 -2.74 -2.22
N LYS A 137 -0.77 -3.61 -1.69
CA LYS A 137 -0.30 -3.52 -0.31
C LYS A 137 1.08 -4.12 -0.15
N CYS A 138 1.72 -3.74 0.93
CA CYS A 138 2.95 -4.33 1.44
C CYS A 138 2.82 -4.52 2.95
N LYS A 139 3.81 -5.15 3.54
CA LYS A 139 3.97 -5.23 5.00
C LYS A 139 5.37 -4.83 5.44
N ALA A 140 5.48 -4.39 6.68
CA ALA A 140 6.73 -4.07 7.34
C ALA A 140 6.66 -4.43 8.84
N PRO A 141 7.79 -4.65 9.52
CA PRO A 141 7.80 -4.92 10.96
C PRO A 141 7.41 -3.70 11.80
N ARG A 142 7.69 -2.50 11.28
CA ARG A 142 7.42 -1.21 11.91
C ARG A 142 6.92 -0.21 10.89
N LEU A 143 6.01 0.66 11.33
CA LEU A 143 5.53 1.80 10.56
C LEU A 143 5.57 3.05 11.46
N HIS A 144 6.29 4.08 11.03
CA HIS A 144 6.25 5.38 11.67
C HIS A 144 5.11 6.21 11.09
N VAL A 145 4.25 6.76 11.94
CA VAL A 145 3.09 7.56 11.51
C VAL A 145 3.53 9.01 11.36
N LEU A 146 3.64 9.48 10.12
CA LEU A 146 4.15 10.81 9.81
C LEU A 146 3.09 11.89 10.05
N ARG A 147 1.89 11.70 9.52
CA ARG A 147 0.77 12.66 9.60
C ARG A 147 -0.56 12.04 9.20
N GLU A 148 -1.64 12.75 9.49
CA GLU A 148 -2.97 12.45 8.93
C GLU A 148 -3.15 13.11 7.56
N VAL A 149 -3.85 12.41 6.65
CA VAL A 149 -4.09 12.85 5.27
C VAL A 149 -5.55 12.62 4.88
N ASP A 150 -6.01 13.29 3.82
CA ASP A 150 -7.28 12.99 3.18
C ASP A 150 -7.21 11.71 2.32
N ILE A 151 -8.33 11.33 1.70
CA ILE A 151 -8.40 10.16 0.81
C ILE A 151 -7.53 10.30 -0.44
N ASN A 152 -7.11 11.51 -0.81
CA ASN A 152 -6.24 11.79 -1.94
C ASN A 152 -4.76 11.84 -1.55
N GLY A 153 -4.45 11.74 -0.23
CA GLY A 153 -3.10 11.79 0.30
C GLY A 153 -2.62 13.22 0.64
N ASN A 154 -3.50 14.22 0.60
CA ASN A 154 -3.13 15.58 1.00
C ASN A 154 -3.09 15.67 2.54
N PRO A 155 -2.05 16.31 3.11
CA PRO A 155 -1.99 16.54 4.55
C PRO A 155 -3.24 17.29 5.05
N LEU A 156 -3.79 16.86 6.18
CA LEU A 156 -4.84 17.62 6.87
C LEU A 156 -4.21 18.65 7.80
N ASP A 157 -4.68 19.89 7.73
CA ASP A 157 -4.27 20.96 8.64
C ASP A 157 -4.75 20.66 10.07
N ALA A 158 -4.00 21.17 11.07
CA ALA A 158 -4.31 20.96 12.49
C ALA A 158 -5.74 21.40 12.89
N THR A 159 -6.34 22.32 12.14
CA THR A 159 -7.73 22.79 12.31
C THR A 159 -8.76 21.75 11.85
N GLU A 160 -8.50 21.03 10.77
CA GLU A 160 -9.40 20.00 10.22
C GLU A 160 -9.38 18.71 11.07
N GLN A 161 -8.29 18.49 11.81
CA GLN A 161 -8.15 17.34 12.73
C GLN A 161 -9.03 17.49 13.98
N GLN A 162 -9.27 18.73 14.46
CA GLN A 162 -10.09 19.00 15.64
C GLN A 162 -11.61 18.87 15.37
N GLU A 163 -12.08 19.20 14.16
CA GLU A 163 -13.50 19.10 13.81
C GLU A 163 -14.00 17.66 13.70
N ARG A 164 -13.12 16.71 13.34
CA ARG A 164 -13.45 15.27 13.23
C ARG A 164 -13.43 14.52 14.57
N GLY A 165 -12.76 15.07 15.58
CA GLY A 165 -12.67 14.51 16.95
C GLY A 165 -13.71 15.04 17.94
N GLY A 166 -14.54 15.98 17.54
CA GLY A 166 -15.43 16.74 18.43
C GLY A 166 -16.90 16.34 18.43
N ASP A 167 -17.32 15.35 17.64
CA ASP A 167 -18.73 14.89 17.59
C ASP A 167 -18.87 13.53 18.29
N GLN A 168 -18.84 13.58 19.62
CA GLN A 168 -19.27 12.49 20.50
C GLN A 168 -20.34 13.00 21.46
#